data_4d09b8be6dd8256ae8022264da2c8286
#
_entry.id   4d09b8be6dd8256ae8022264da2c8286
#
_cell.length_a   1.000
_cell.length_b   1.000
_cell.length_c   1.000
_cell.angle_alpha   90.00
_cell.angle_beta   90.00
_cell.angle_gamma   90.00
#
_symmetry.space_group_name_H-M   'P 1'
#
loop_
_entity.id
_entity.type
_entity.pdbx_description
1 polymer ?
#
loop_
_entity_poly.entity_id
_entity_poly.type
_entity_poly.pdbx_seq_one_letter_code
_entity_poly.pdbx_strand_id
1 'polypeptide(L)'
;MLFLTDEPIDQAALIRRVDAADRGGVTSFFGLVRNHHEGRAVERLEYSAYAPMAEAECARIVAETEARWPVAVALLHRVGRLEVGETAVGIAVAGAHRDEAFAACRYVIEEVKRRVPIWKRERYADGTEEWVDPTAPPGASLARPKARA
;
A
#
# COMPACT_ATOMS: atom_id res chain seq x y z
N MET A 1 -15.17 4.17 -1.35
CA MET A 1 -13.71 4.32 -1.52
C MET A 1 -13.24 3.36 -2.61
N LEU A 2 -12.38 3.81 -3.51
CA LEU A 2 -11.87 3.00 -4.62
C LEU A 2 -10.53 2.35 -4.29
N PHE A 3 -9.70 3.01 -3.47
CA PHE A 3 -8.32 2.60 -3.19
C PHE A 3 -8.06 2.28 -1.72
N LEU A 4 -8.93 2.74 -0.82
CA LEU A 4 -8.86 2.41 0.60
C LEU A 4 -9.96 1.44 0.97
N THR A 5 -9.66 0.53 1.91
CA THR A 5 -10.66 -0.43 2.41
C THR A 5 -10.37 -0.76 3.88
N ASP A 6 -11.41 -0.93 4.67
CA ASP A 6 -11.32 -1.47 6.03
C ASP A 6 -11.51 -3.00 6.06
N GLU A 7 -11.82 -3.60 4.91
CA GLU A 7 -11.98 -5.04 4.77
C GLU A 7 -10.66 -5.72 4.40
N PRO A 8 -10.46 -7.00 4.75
CA PRO A 8 -9.30 -7.76 4.31
C PRO A 8 -9.13 -7.75 2.79
N ILE A 9 -7.89 -7.59 2.33
CA ILE A 9 -7.58 -7.61 0.90
C ILE A 9 -7.55 -9.06 0.42
N ASP A 10 -8.41 -9.39 -0.53
CA ASP A 10 -8.37 -10.64 -1.26
C ASP A 10 -7.37 -10.51 -2.41
N GLN A 11 -6.18 -11.11 -2.22
CA GLN A 11 -5.08 -11.00 -3.19
C GLN A 11 -5.46 -11.55 -4.55
N ALA A 12 -6.12 -12.70 -4.60
CA ALA A 12 -6.52 -13.31 -5.86
C ALA A 12 -7.56 -12.47 -6.60
N ALA A 13 -8.52 -11.89 -5.90
CA ALA A 13 -9.50 -10.99 -6.49
C ALA A 13 -8.86 -9.73 -7.05
N LEU A 14 -7.87 -9.17 -6.36
CA LEU A 14 -7.14 -7.99 -6.84
C LEU A 14 -6.40 -8.29 -8.14
N ILE A 15 -5.72 -9.43 -8.21
CA ILE A 15 -5.00 -9.86 -9.42
C ILE A 15 -5.97 -10.03 -10.59
N ARG A 16 -7.13 -10.64 -10.36
CA ARG A 16 -8.15 -10.82 -11.40
C ARG A 16 -8.65 -9.51 -12.00
N ARG A 17 -8.59 -8.40 -11.25
CA ARG A 17 -9.04 -7.09 -11.75
C ARG A 17 -8.25 -6.58 -12.95
N VAL A 18 -7.04 -7.06 -13.19
CA VAL A 18 -6.18 -6.63 -14.30
C VAL A 18 -6.07 -7.66 -15.41
N ASP A 19 -6.74 -8.80 -15.30
CA ASP A 19 -6.73 -9.85 -16.33
C ASP A 19 -7.34 -9.35 -17.65
N ALA A 20 -6.66 -9.69 -18.75
CA ALA A 20 -7.21 -9.52 -20.10
C ALA A 20 -6.46 -10.46 -21.06
N ALA A 21 -7.12 -10.79 -22.18
CA ALA A 21 -6.59 -11.76 -23.14
C ALA A 21 -5.31 -11.30 -23.84
N ASP A 22 -5.08 -9.98 -23.92
CA ASP A 22 -3.91 -9.37 -24.58
C ASP A 22 -2.75 -9.08 -23.63
N ARG A 23 -2.84 -9.49 -22.35
CA ARG A 23 -1.83 -9.23 -21.33
C ARG A 23 -1.07 -10.51 -20.99
N GLY A 24 0.20 -10.56 -21.41
CA GLY A 24 1.04 -11.73 -21.20
C GLY A 24 1.85 -11.70 -19.91
N GLY A 25 1.93 -10.57 -19.23
CA GLY A 25 2.69 -10.43 -17.98
C GLY A 25 1.87 -9.80 -16.87
N VAL A 26 1.73 -10.49 -15.74
CA VAL A 26 1.08 -9.97 -14.54
C VAL A 26 2.09 -9.99 -13.40
N THR A 27 2.28 -8.84 -12.75
CA THR A 27 3.06 -8.72 -11.53
C THR A 27 2.19 -8.26 -10.39
N SER A 28 2.55 -8.64 -9.19
CA SER A 28 1.87 -8.17 -8.00
C SER A 28 2.87 -7.87 -6.90
N PHE A 29 2.51 -6.94 -6.05
CA PHE A 29 3.20 -6.67 -4.80
C PHE A 29 2.17 -6.64 -3.68
N PHE A 30 2.41 -7.39 -2.61
CA PHE A 30 1.58 -7.34 -1.42
C PHE A 30 2.48 -7.05 -0.23
N GLY A 31 2.23 -5.89 0.42
CA GLY A 31 2.88 -5.54 1.67
C GLY A 31 2.14 -6.17 2.83
N LEU A 32 2.86 -6.95 3.64
CA LEU A 32 2.28 -7.67 4.78
C LEU A 32 2.74 -7.04 6.09
N VAL A 33 1.92 -7.17 7.12
CA VAL A 33 2.29 -6.74 8.45
C VAL A 33 3.32 -7.70 9.03
N ARG A 34 4.52 -7.20 9.33
CA ARG A 34 5.61 -7.99 9.90
C ARG A 34 5.48 -8.08 11.43
N ASN A 35 6.07 -9.10 12.01
CA ASN A 35 6.12 -9.28 13.47
C ASN A 35 7.27 -8.54 14.15
N HIS A 36 8.02 -7.71 13.41
CA HIS A 36 9.14 -6.94 13.95
C HIS A 36 9.35 -5.64 13.16
N HIS A 37 9.88 -4.64 13.86
CA HIS A 37 10.31 -3.36 13.27
C HIS A 37 11.48 -2.81 14.09
N GLU A 38 12.60 -2.55 13.45
CA GLU A 38 13.83 -2.03 14.08
C GLU A 38 14.25 -2.84 15.32
N GLY A 39 14.20 -4.16 15.20
CA GLY A 39 14.57 -5.10 16.29
C GLY A 39 13.53 -5.26 17.38
N ARG A 40 12.37 -4.63 17.29
CA ARG A 40 11.28 -4.74 18.26
C ARG A 40 10.18 -5.67 17.74
N ALA A 41 9.65 -6.52 18.63
CA ALA A 41 8.53 -7.38 18.31
C ALA A 41 7.24 -6.55 18.17
N VAL A 42 6.63 -6.62 17.00
CA VAL A 42 5.36 -5.94 16.66
C VAL A 42 4.22 -6.91 16.89
N GLU A 43 3.21 -6.47 17.62
CA GLU A 43 2.01 -7.26 17.90
C GLU A 43 0.90 -6.98 16.89
N ARG A 44 0.70 -5.71 16.53
CA ARG A 44 -0.29 -5.28 15.56
C ARG A 44 0.00 -3.88 15.04
N LEU A 45 -0.67 -3.52 13.96
CA LEU A 45 -0.64 -2.16 13.40
C LEU A 45 -2.04 -1.57 13.34
N GLU A 46 -2.10 -0.25 13.32
CA GLU A 46 -3.31 0.48 12.97
C GLU A 46 -2.95 1.54 11.92
N TYR A 47 -3.60 1.45 10.77
CA TYR A 47 -3.42 2.42 9.70
C TYR A 47 -4.52 3.49 9.75
N SER A 48 -4.10 4.75 9.64
CA SER A 48 -4.99 5.89 9.53
C SER A 48 -4.65 6.67 8.27
N ALA A 49 -5.66 7.21 7.62
CA ALA A 49 -5.50 8.00 6.42
C ALA A 49 -6.45 9.20 6.44
N TYR A 50 -6.03 10.29 5.79
CA TYR A 50 -6.98 11.31 5.38
C TYR A 50 -7.59 10.86 4.06
N ALA A 51 -8.76 10.22 4.15
CA ALA A 51 -9.33 9.45 3.05
C ALA A 51 -9.51 10.23 1.74
N PRO A 52 -10.08 11.46 1.71
CA PRO A 52 -10.23 12.17 0.44
C PRO A 52 -8.91 12.44 -0.27
N MET A 53 -7.87 12.84 0.47
CA MET A 53 -6.56 13.12 -0.10
C MET A 53 -5.84 11.82 -0.50
N ALA A 54 -5.93 10.78 0.31
CA ALA A 54 -5.34 9.49 0.01
C ALA A 54 -5.95 8.86 -1.24
N GLU A 55 -7.28 8.89 -1.36
CA GLU A 55 -7.99 8.42 -2.55
C GLU A 55 -7.57 9.20 -3.81
N ALA A 56 -7.52 10.54 -3.72
CA ALA A 56 -7.12 11.38 -4.85
C ALA A 56 -5.69 11.11 -5.27
N GLU A 57 -4.78 10.93 -4.32
CA GLU A 57 -3.37 10.66 -4.63
C GLU A 57 -3.17 9.29 -5.24
N CYS A 58 -3.86 8.26 -4.74
CA CYS A 58 -3.87 6.94 -5.36
C CYS A 58 -4.39 6.99 -6.80
N ALA A 59 -5.46 7.73 -7.04
CA ALA A 59 -6.00 7.91 -8.39
C ALA A 59 -4.97 8.55 -9.33
N ARG A 60 -4.24 9.57 -8.87
CA ARG A 60 -3.16 10.21 -9.65
C ARG A 60 -2.04 9.23 -9.97
N ILE A 61 -1.60 8.45 -8.99
CA ILE A 61 -0.53 7.46 -9.18
C ILE A 61 -0.93 6.43 -10.24
N VAL A 62 -2.14 5.91 -10.15
CA VAL A 62 -2.65 4.94 -11.14
C VAL A 62 -2.70 5.58 -12.54
N ALA A 63 -3.26 6.78 -12.65
CA ALA A 63 -3.35 7.47 -13.93
C ALA A 63 -1.98 7.77 -14.54
N GLU A 64 -1.02 8.24 -13.74
CA GLU A 64 0.37 8.48 -14.18
C GLU A 64 1.04 7.19 -14.65
N THR A 65 0.82 6.09 -13.96
CA THR A 65 1.38 4.79 -14.29
C THR A 65 0.84 4.29 -15.63
N GLU A 66 -0.47 4.36 -15.80
CA GLU A 66 -1.13 3.92 -17.03
C GLU A 66 -0.84 4.84 -18.23
N ALA A 67 -0.47 6.10 -17.98
CA ALA A 67 -0.01 7.00 -19.02
C ALA A 67 1.45 6.75 -19.43
N ARG A 68 2.28 6.28 -18.48
CA ARG A 68 3.72 6.03 -18.73
C ARG A 68 3.99 4.67 -19.37
N TRP A 69 3.22 3.67 -19.01
CA TRP A 69 3.34 2.30 -19.54
C TRP A 69 2.00 1.80 -20.05
N PRO A 70 1.97 0.94 -21.07
CA PRO A 70 0.73 0.34 -21.57
C PRO A 70 0.31 -0.83 -20.65
N VAL A 71 -0.13 -0.51 -19.45
CA VAL A 71 -0.49 -1.47 -18.40
C VAL A 71 -1.84 -1.14 -17.80
N ALA A 72 -2.44 -2.12 -17.13
CA ALA A 72 -3.56 -1.91 -16.23
C ALA A 72 -3.09 -2.07 -14.79
N VAL A 73 -3.57 -1.23 -13.90
CA VAL A 73 -3.17 -1.20 -12.49
C VAL A 73 -4.39 -1.36 -11.59
N ALA A 74 -4.28 -2.27 -10.63
CA ALA A 74 -5.19 -2.36 -9.49
C ALA A 74 -4.40 -2.05 -8.22
N LEU A 75 -4.95 -1.21 -7.36
CA LEU A 75 -4.31 -0.73 -6.13
C LEU A 75 -5.34 -0.71 -5.01
N LEU A 76 -4.97 -1.26 -3.85
CA LEU A 76 -5.81 -1.25 -2.66
C LEU A 76 -4.94 -1.13 -1.42
N HIS A 77 -5.32 -0.26 -0.48
CA HIS A 77 -4.64 -0.11 0.81
C HIS A 77 -5.63 -0.26 1.96
N ARG A 78 -5.24 -1.04 2.97
CA ARG A 78 -6.02 -1.21 4.19
C ARG A 78 -5.92 0.02 5.08
N VAL A 79 -7.02 0.32 5.74
CA VAL A 79 -7.09 1.22 6.90
C VAL A 79 -7.70 0.46 8.08
N GLY A 80 -7.45 0.95 9.29
CA GLY A 80 -7.89 0.32 10.51
C GLY A 80 -6.84 -0.64 11.09
N ARG A 81 -7.29 -1.50 11.96
CA ARG A 81 -6.43 -2.42 12.71
C ARG A 81 -6.08 -3.66 11.88
N LEU A 82 -4.80 -3.98 11.83
CA LEU A 82 -4.27 -5.17 11.17
C LEU A 82 -3.43 -5.99 12.14
N GLU A 83 -3.61 -7.30 12.06
CA GLU A 83 -2.78 -8.25 12.77
C GLU A 83 -1.55 -8.64 11.93
N VAL A 84 -0.53 -9.21 12.57
CA VAL A 84 0.65 -9.73 11.88
C VAL A 84 0.23 -10.74 10.81
N GLY A 85 0.82 -10.61 9.61
CA GLY A 85 0.52 -11.47 8.45
C GLY A 85 -0.59 -10.97 7.55
N GLU A 86 -1.39 -10.00 7.97
CA GLU A 86 -2.43 -9.44 7.10
C GLU A 86 -1.83 -8.56 6.01
N THR A 87 -2.51 -8.51 4.88
CA THR A 87 -2.12 -7.67 3.75
C THR A 87 -2.50 -6.22 4.01
N ALA A 88 -1.50 -5.34 4.04
CA ALA A 88 -1.70 -3.90 4.25
C ALA A 88 -1.93 -3.15 2.93
N VAL A 89 -1.21 -3.53 1.89
CA VAL A 89 -1.32 -2.92 0.56
C VAL A 89 -1.22 -4.01 -0.49
N GLY A 90 -2.03 -3.89 -1.53
CA GLY A 90 -2.01 -4.79 -2.68
C GLY A 90 -1.92 -4.00 -3.97
N ILE A 91 -1.06 -4.44 -4.88
CA ILE A 91 -0.88 -3.87 -6.20
C ILE A 91 -0.82 -5.03 -7.19
N ALA A 92 -1.61 -4.93 -8.25
CA ALA A 92 -1.53 -5.85 -9.38
C ALA A 92 -1.37 -5.03 -10.65
N VAL A 93 -0.45 -5.42 -11.51
CA VAL A 93 -0.16 -4.75 -12.76
C VAL A 93 -0.06 -5.78 -13.87
N ALA A 94 -0.80 -5.55 -14.95
CA ALA A 94 -0.76 -6.41 -16.14
C ALA A 94 -0.39 -5.59 -17.37
N GLY A 95 0.58 -6.10 -18.11
CA GLY A 95 1.01 -5.56 -19.40
C GLY A 95 1.16 -6.66 -20.43
N ALA A 96 1.42 -6.29 -21.69
CA ALA A 96 1.68 -7.28 -22.73
C ALA A 96 2.97 -8.09 -22.41
N HIS A 97 3.96 -7.45 -21.78
CA HIS A 97 5.26 -8.03 -21.48
C HIS A 97 5.69 -7.78 -20.03
N ARG A 98 6.62 -8.62 -19.55
CA ARG A 98 7.11 -8.54 -18.15
C ARG A 98 7.84 -7.24 -17.81
N ASP A 99 8.56 -6.66 -18.75
CA ASP A 99 9.37 -5.46 -18.48
C ASP A 99 8.52 -4.31 -17.98
N GLU A 100 7.45 -3.98 -18.69
CA GLU A 100 6.53 -2.92 -18.30
C GLU A 100 5.73 -3.28 -17.04
N ALA A 101 5.36 -4.56 -16.89
CA ALA A 101 4.63 -5.01 -15.70
C ALA A 101 5.48 -4.86 -14.44
N PHE A 102 6.74 -5.27 -14.46
CA PHE A 102 7.66 -5.10 -13.33
C PHE A 102 7.96 -3.63 -13.05
N ALA A 103 8.27 -2.85 -14.09
CA ALA A 103 8.61 -1.44 -13.94
C ALA A 103 7.44 -0.64 -13.35
N ALA A 104 6.26 -0.85 -13.87
CA ALA A 104 5.06 -0.16 -13.42
C ALA A 104 4.67 -0.56 -11.98
N CYS A 105 4.76 -1.83 -11.65
CA CYS A 105 4.45 -2.31 -10.29
C CYS A 105 5.40 -1.67 -9.26
N ARG A 106 6.69 -1.62 -9.55
CA ARG A 106 7.66 -0.95 -8.69
C ARG A 106 7.37 0.54 -8.55
N TYR A 107 7.06 1.21 -9.65
CA TYR A 107 6.69 2.62 -9.63
C TYR A 107 5.51 2.89 -8.71
N VAL A 108 4.46 2.08 -8.80
CA VAL A 108 3.25 2.27 -7.98
C VAL A 108 3.58 2.15 -6.49
N ILE A 109 4.28 1.10 -6.05
CA ILE A 109 4.58 0.94 -4.62
C ILE A 109 5.50 2.06 -4.11
N GLU A 110 6.52 2.45 -4.87
CA GLU A 110 7.43 3.52 -4.48
C GLU A 110 6.67 4.86 -4.33
N GLU A 111 5.78 5.17 -5.27
CA GLU A 111 5.00 6.40 -5.23
C GLU A 111 3.93 6.40 -4.15
N VAL A 112 3.30 5.26 -3.89
CA VAL A 112 2.36 5.12 -2.76
C VAL A 112 3.07 5.42 -1.44
N LYS A 113 4.24 4.82 -1.22
CA LYS A 113 5.03 5.03 0.00
C LYS A 113 5.52 6.47 0.15
N ARG A 114 5.79 7.15 -0.94
CA ARG A 114 6.31 8.53 -0.93
C ARG A 114 5.22 9.59 -0.79
N ARG A 115 4.03 9.34 -1.35
CA ARG A 115 3.05 10.40 -1.61
C ARG A 115 1.72 10.25 -0.88
N VAL A 116 1.27 9.03 -0.63
CA VAL A 116 -0.08 8.82 -0.08
C VAL A 116 -0.09 9.10 1.43
N PRO A 117 -0.96 9.99 1.91
CA PRO A 117 -0.99 10.37 3.32
C PRO A 117 -1.67 9.29 4.17
N ILE A 118 -0.89 8.29 4.50
CA ILE A 118 -1.27 7.17 5.37
C ILE A 118 -0.24 7.09 6.48
N TRP A 119 -0.71 6.97 7.71
CA TRP A 119 0.12 6.81 8.91
C TRP A 119 -0.17 5.47 9.55
N LYS A 120 0.84 4.89 10.21
CA LYS A 120 0.65 3.67 10.98
C LYS A 120 1.05 3.87 12.43
N ARG A 121 0.27 3.28 13.34
CA ARG A 121 0.61 3.14 14.74
C ARG A 121 0.99 1.69 14.99
N GLU A 122 2.22 1.47 15.41
CA GLU A 122 2.70 0.14 15.76
C GLU A 122 2.51 -0.10 17.25
N ARG A 123 1.94 -1.24 17.60
CA ARG A 123 1.91 -1.74 18.98
C ARG A 123 2.94 -2.84 19.12
N TYR A 124 3.82 -2.67 20.09
CA TYR A 124 4.89 -3.62 20.38
C TYR A 124 4.50 -4.59 21.49
N ALA A 125 5.19 -5.73 21.56
CA ALA A 125 4.92 -6.77 22.52
C ALA A 125 5.12 -6.32 23.98
N ASP A 126 5.90 -5.26 24.22
CA ASP A 126 6.08 -4.65 25.54
C ASP A 126 4.93 -3.73 25.97
N GLY A 127 3.91 -3.59 25.13
CA GLY A 127 2.73 -2.75 25.38
C GLY A 127 2.88 -1.31 24.95
N THR A 128 4.05 -0.89 24.48
CA THR A 128 4.25 0.48 23.97
C THR A 128 3.71 0.62 22.56
N GLU A 129 3.40 1.86 22.16
CA GLU A 129 2.89 2.19 20.83
C GLU A 129 3.66 3.39 20.26
N GLU A 130 3.91 3.36 18.95
CA GLU A 130 4.53 4.48 18.24
C GLU A 130 3.83 4.75 16.91
N TRP A 131 3.67 6.02 16.59
CA TRP A 131 3.26 6.45 15.27
C TRP A 131 4.47 6.46 14.33
N VAL A 132 4.29 5.86 13.16
CA VAL A 132 5.30 5.80 12.11
C VAL A 132 4.71 6.40 10.84
N ASP A 133 5.43 7.34 10.24
CA ASP A 133 5.10 7.85 8.91
C ASP A 133 5.84 7.00 7.87
N PRO A 134 5.11 6.21 7.04
CA PRO A 134 5.76 5.39 6.03
C PRO A 134 6.47 6.20 4.93
N THR A 135 6.18 7.50 4.83
CA THR A 135 6.84 8.40 3.88
C THR A 135 8.14 8.99 4.43
N ALA A 136 8.38 8.86 5.74
CA ALA A 136 9.59 9.36 6.38
C ALA A 136 10.81 8.48 6.07
N PRO A 137 12.03 9.06 6.06
CA PRO A 137 13.25 8.27 5.94
C PRO A 137 13.36 7.22 7.06
N PRO A 138 14.01 6.07 6.81
CA PRO A 138 14.25 5.07 7.85
C PRO A 138 14.91 5.67 9.10
N GLY A 139 14.39 5.33 10.29
CA GLY A 139 14.90 5.84 11.56
C GLY A 139 14.33 7.18 12.01
N ALA A 140 13.50 7.85 11.21
CA ALA A 140 12.81 9.07 11.63
C ALA A 140 11.67 8.71 12.58
N SER A 141 11.73 9.25 13.81
CA SER A 141 10.63 9.14 14.78
C SER A 141 9.70 10.33 14.59
N LEU A 142 8.40 10.07 14.54
CA LEU A 142 7.39 11.10 14.35
C LEU A 142 6.46 11.21 15.56
N ALA A 143 6.11 12.46 15.87
CA ALA A 143 4.98 12.72 16.73
C ALA A 143 3.68 12.23 16.05
N ARG A 144 2.68 11.93 16.89
CA ARG A 144 1.35 11.55 16.38
C ARG A 144 0.88 12.54 15.31
N PRO A 145 0.46 12.07 14.13
CA PRO A 145 -0.09 12.97 13.11
C PRO A 145 -1.31 13.70 13.67
N LYS A 146 -1.40 14.98 13.36
CA LYS A 146 -2.60 15.75 13.73
C LYS A 146 -3.77 15.23 12.92
N ALA A 147 -4.92 15.04 13.58
CA ALA A 147 -6.15 14.75 12.88
C ALA A 147 -6.43 15.85 11.86
N ARG A 148 -6.58 15.49 10.61
CA ARG A 148 -6.98 16.41 9.54
C ARG A 148 -8.48 16.30 9.38
N ALA A 149 -9.12 17.43 9.49
CA ALA A 149 -10.55 17.50 9.24
C ALA A 149 -10.85 17.31 7.75
#